data_ef6605a441c4649260095a45845dbe9e
#
_entry.id   ef6605a441c4649260095a45845dbe9e
#
_cell.length_a   1.000
_cell.length_b   1.000
_cell.length_c   1.000
_cell.angle_alpha   90.00
_cell.angle_beta   90.00
_cell.angle_gamma   90.00
#
_symmetry.space_group_name_H-M   'P 1'
#
loop_
_entity.id
_entity.type
_entity.pdbx_description
1 polymer ?
#
loop_
_entity_poly.entity_id
_entity_poly.type
_entity_poly.pdbx_seq_one_letter_code
_entity_poly.pdbx_strand_id
1 'polypeptide(L)'
;MLTKLRMYITSDDFEITRHISSVLHGVIMSAIDTDYASILHNSNLNPFSTSLVKNGDEWCWTVATVGQEAYDKIFKVLADKSFSSFVLTSKENAVVNIVKKETFEIPVENLLKATFNDEPSSVLKISFDTPAAFKSRNDYVIVPDLHLVFQILMKKATAATSDDSFFDEETLDALVQNSKIISYNLRTVKFSLEGRRITGFTGYISIYIKGPSLLKNFAKTLFRFGEYLGVGIKASIGMGALSIKEDEK
;
A
#
# COMPACT_ATOMS: atom_id res chain seq x y z
N MET A 1 4.57 -4.66 14.47
CA MET A 1 3.85 -3.37 14.51
C MET A 1 3.41 -3.01 13.10
N LEU A 2 2.18 -2.52 12.92
CA LEU A 2 1.66 -1.93 11.69
C LEU A 2 1.44 -0.46 11.94
N THR A 3 1.90 0.42 11.06
CA THR A 3 1.72 1.86 11.24
C THR A 3 1.30 2.56 9.95
N LYS A 4 0.56 3.65 10.08
CA LYS A 4 0.29 4.61 9.00
C LYS A 4 0.56 6.02 9.51
N LEU A 5 1.33 6.76 8.73
CA LEU A 5 1.52 8.19 8.89
C LEU A 5 0.86 8.89 7.69
N ARG A 6 -0.14 9.69 7.94
CA ARG A 6 -0.74 10.58 6.96
C ARG A 6 -0.19 11.98 7.14
N MET A 7 0.36 12.53 6.09
CA MET A 7 0.91 13.88 6.05
C MET A 7 0.14 14.69 5.01
N TYR A 8 -0.52 15.75 5.45
CA TYR A 8 -1.19 16.68 4.56
C TYR A 8 -0.16 17.71 4.10
N ILE A 9 0.03 17.82 2.80
CA ILE A 9 1.14 18.58 2.21
C ILE A 9 0.65 19.70 1.32
N THR A 10 1.39 20.80 1.35
CA THR A 10 1.17 22.00 0.50
C THR A 10 2.50 22.52 -0.02
N SER A 11 2.45 23.29 -1.11
CA SER A 11 3.62 24.04 -1.60
C SER A 11 3.13 25.37 -2.17
N ASP A 12 3.89 26.43 -1.90
CA ASP A 12 3.65 27.75 -2.52
C ASP A 12 4.42 27.89 -3.84
N ASP A 13 5.41 27.01 -4.08
CA ASP A 13 6.31 27.07 -5.23
C ASP A 13 5.71 26.42 -6.49
N PHE A 14 4.79 25.45 -6.34
CA PHE A 14 4.15 24.75 -7.44
C PHE A 14 2.84 24.07 -7.03
N GLU A 15 2.00 23.76 -8.03
CA GLU A 15 0.79 22.95 -7.80
C GLU A 15 1.13 21.47 -7.58
N ILE A 16 0.80 20.95 -6.39
CA ILE A 16 0.99 19.54 -6.08
C ILE A 16 0.04 18.70 -6.93
N THR A 17 0.58 17.69 -7.57
CA THR A 17 -0.16 16.72 -8.36
C THR A 17 0.30 15.30 -8.06
N ARG A 18 -0.49 14.30 -8.45
CA ARG A 18 -0.11 12.88 -8.31
C ARG A 18 1.24 12.51 -8.95
N HIS A 19 1.76 13.36 -9.84
CA HIS A 19 3.01 13.09 -10.55
C HIS A 19 4.25 13.16 -9.66
N ILE A 20 4.19 13.80 -8.48
CA ILE A 20 5.29 13.79 -7.53
C ILE A 20 5.35 12.51 -6.67
N SER A 21 4.38 11.62 -6.80
CA SER A 21 4.27 10.41 -5.94
C SER A 21 5.57 9.58 -5.93
N SER A 22 6.21 9.38 -7.10
CA SER A 22 7.47 8.64 -7.16
C SER A 22 8.66 9.40 -6.56
N VAL A 23 8.62 10.74 -6.58
CA VAL A 23 9.68 11.57 -6.00
C VAL A 23 9.65 11.49 -4.47
N LEU A 24 8.47 11.33 -3.88
CA LEU A 24 8.30 11.19 -2.43
C LEU A 24 9.02 9.96 -1.85
N HIS A 25 9.25 8.92 -2.65
CA HIS A 25 10.11 7.80 -2.26
C HIS A 25 11.55 8.27 -1.98
N GLY A 26 12.10 9.13 -2.85
CA GLY A 26 13.42 9.73 -2.65
C GLY A 26 13.50 10.57 -1.37
N VAL A 27 12.42 11.28 -1.03
CA VAL A 27 12.33 12.03 0.24
C VAL A 27 12.43 11.10 1.44
N ILE A 28 11.73 9.94 1.42
CA ILE A 28 11.85 8.92 2.48
C ILE A 28 13.31 8.45 2.58
N MET A 29 13.91 8.06 1.45
CA MET A 29 15.30 7.55 1.42
C MET A 29 16.32 8.57 1.92
N SER A 30 16.09 9.86 1.69
CA SER A 30 16.96 10.95 2.17
C SER A 30 16.76 11.29 3.66
N ALA A 31 15.59 10.98 4.20
CA ALA A 31 15.24 11.27 5.59
C ALA A 31 15.71 10.19 6.59
N ILE A 32 15.89 8.95 6.12
CA ILE A 32 16.26 7.81 6.96
C ILE A 32 17.77 7.54 6.92
N ASP A 33 18.21 6.65 7.80
CA ASP A 33 19.59 6.19 7.86
C ASP A 33 20.06 5.60 6.52
N THR A 34 21.27 5.99 6.08
CA THR A 34 21.83 5.64 4.76
C THR A 34 22.03 4.13 4.58
N ASP A 35 22.44 3.42 5.64
CA ASP A 35 22.66 1.97 5.56
C ASP A 35 21.33 1.25 5.40
N TYR A 36 20.31 1.70 6.14
CA TYR A 36 18.97 1.15 6.02
C TYR A 36 18.34 1.48 4.64
N ALA A 37 18.53 2.69 4.14
CA ALA A 37 18.10 3.04 2.78
C ALA A 37 18.73 2.12 1.72
N SER A 38 20.01 1.77 1.88
CA SER A 38 20.73 0.86 0.99
C SER A 38 20.15 -0.57 1.06
N ILE A 39 19.78 -1.06 2.25
CA ILE A 39 19.11 -2.35 2.44
C ILE A 39 17.77 -2.34 1.70
N LEU A 40 16.96 -1.31 1.88
CA LEU A 40 15.65 -1.17 1.22
C LEU A 40 15.76 -1.09 -0.30
N HIS A 41 16.81 -0.42 -0.82
CA HIS A 41 17.04 -0.32 -2.26
C HIS A 41 17.31 -1.68 -2.91
N ASN A 42 17.99 -2.58 -2.20
CA ASN A 42 18.34 -3.92 -2.65
C ASN A 42 17.24 -4.96 -2.36
N SER A 43 16.20 -4.59 -1.62
CA SER A 43 15.09 -5.49 -1.27
C SER A 43 14.06 -5.58 -2.40
N ASN A 44 13.62 -6.81 -2.67
CA ASN A 44 12.51 -7.05 -3.59
C ASN A 44 11.13 -6.73 -2.98
N LEU A 45 11.01 -6.90 -1.66
CA LEU A 45 9.80 -6.66 -0.89
C LEU A 45 10.11 -5.71 0.27
N ASN A 46 9.76 -4.45 0.11
CA ASN A 46 9.97 -3.46 1.15
C ASN A 46 8.93 -3.58 2.26
N PRO A 47 9.32 -3.37 3.54
CA PRO A 47 8.42 -3.41 4.69
C PRO A 47 7.58 -2.13 4.83
N PHE A 48 7.48 -1.35 3.76
CA PHE A 48 6.68 -0.12 3.73
C PHE A 48 6.03 0.10 2.37
N SER A 49 4.99 0.89 2.38
CA SER A 49 4.38 1.47 1.18
C SER A 49 4.21 2.97 1.33
N THR A 50 4.09 3.65 0.20
CA THR A 50 3.74 5.07 0.17
C THR A 50 2.65 5.34 -0.85
N SER A 51 1.88 6.40 -0.64
CA SER A 51 0.86 6.83 -1.58
C SER A 51 0.59 8.32 -1.45
N LEU A 52 0.24 8.95 -2.55
CA LEU A 52 -0.20 10.34 -2.60
C LEU A 52 -1.59 10.41 -3.23
N VAL A 53 -2.57 10.80 -2.43
CA VAL A 53 -3.99 10.84 -2.83
C VAL A 53 -4.57 12.20 -2.46
N LYS A 54 -5.39 12.76 -3.35
CA LYS A 54 -6.15 13.97 -3.06
C LYS A 54 -7.40 13.59 -2.26
N ASN A 55 -7.57 14.19 -1.08
CA ASN A 55 -8.72 13.99 -0.21
C ASN A 55 -9.47 15.33 -0.08
N GLY A 56 -10.58 15.48 -0.78
CA GLY A 56 -11.19 16.78 -0.98
C GLY A 56 -10.23 17.72 -1.73
N ASP A 57 -9.87 18.83 -1.13
CA ASP A 57 -8.92 19.80 -1.70
C ASP A 57 -7.49 19.61 -1.21
N GLU A 58 -7.25 18.72 -0.25
CA GLU A 58 -5.95 18.50 0.36
C GLU A 58 -5.21 17.30 -0.26
N TRP A 59 -3.90 17.44 -0.44
CA TRP A 59 -3.05 16.32 -0.80
C TRP A 59 -2.55 15.60 0.44
N CYS A 60 -2.90 14.31 0.55
CA CYS A 60 -2.48 13.44 1.63
C CYS A 60 -1.40 12.47 1.14
N TRP A 61 -0.18 12.65 1.65
CA TRP A 61 0.91 11.71 1.50
C TRP A 61 0.87 10.72 2.67
N THR A 62 0.64 9.46 2.38
CA THR A 62 0.61 8.38 3.37
C THR A 62 1.87 7.53 3.25
N VAL A 63 2.52 7.26 4.38
CA VAL A 63 3.57 6.25 4.52
C VAL A 63 3.09 5.23 5.52
N ALA A 64 3.07 3.96 5.12
CA ALA A 64 2.70 2.86 6.01
C ALA A 64 3.87 1.89 6.15
N THR A 65 4.09 1.38 7.37
CA THR A 65 5.18 0.44 7.65
C THR A 65 4.66 -0.81 8.36
N VAL A 66 5.38 -1.92 8.17
CA VAL A 66 5.13 -3.18 8.87
C VAL A 66 6.45 -3.71 9.42
N GLY A 67 6.42 -4.18 10.66
CA GLY A 67 7.59 -4.67 11.38
C GLY A 67 8.22 -3.62 12.29
N GLN A 68 9.02 -4.08 13.24
CA GLN A 68 9.62 -3.21 14.26
C GLN A 68 10.73 -2.34 13.67
N GLU A 69 11.57 -2.90 12.78
CA GLU A 69 12.67 -2.15 12.19
C GLU A 69 12.17 -0.99 11.32
N ALA A 70 11.16 -1.22 10.46
CA ALA A 70 10.55 -0.17 9.65
C ALA A 70 9.83 0.87 10.50
N TYR A 71 9.23 0.46 11.62
CA TYR A 71 8.68 1.36 12.61
C TYR A 71 9.74 2.31 13.17
N ASP A 72 10.86 1.75 13.62
CA ASP A 72 11.94 2.55 14.26
C ASP A 72 12.69 3.41 13.22
N LYS A 73 12.97 2.88 12.04
CA LYS A 73 13.84 3.49 11.03
C LYS A 73 13.11 4.40 10.02
N ILE A 74 11.82 4.20 9.78
CA ILE A 74 11.03 5.01 8.85
C ILE A 74 9.95 5.81 9.58
N PHE A 75 9.02 5.10 10.25
CA PHE A 75 7.84 5.75 10.82
C PHE A 75 8.22 6.80 11.86
N LYS A 76 9.03 6.46 12.87
CA LYS A 76 9.44 7.41 13.92
C LYS A 76 10.15 8.64 13.37
N VAL A 77 11.01 8.45 12.35
CA VAL A 77 11.76 9.55 11.72
C VAL A 77 10.81 10.52 11.03
N LEU A 78 9.87 10.02 10.24
CA LEU A 78 8.92 10.87 9.51
C LEU A 78 7.81 11.43 10.41
N ALA A 79 7.46 10.74 11.50
CA ALA A 79 6.47 11.19 12.47
C ALA A 79 7.01 12.29 13.40
N ASP A 80 8.32 12.38 13.57
CA ASP A 80 8.94 13.40 14.41
C ASP A 80 8.52 14.82 13.99
N LYS A 81 8.33 15.70 14.98
CA LYS A 81 7.88 17.08 14.76
C LYS A 81 8.85 17.90 13.93
N SER A 82 10.16 17.58 13.98
CA SER A 82 11.20 18.26 13.20
C SER A 82 11.04 18.01 11.69
N PHE A 83 10.49 16.90 11.28
CA PHE A 83 10.16 16.61 9.88
C PHE A 83 8.86 17.35 9.48
N SER A 84 8.93 18.67 9.35
CA SER A 84 7.79 19.55 9.06
C SER A 84 7.76 20.07 7.62
N SER A 85 8.86 19.92 6.87
CA SER A 85 8.97 20.29 5.45
C SER A 85 10.09 19.49 4.79
N PHE A 86 10.09 19.48 3.47
CA PHE A 86 11.17 18.87 2.67
C PHE A 86 11.32 19.59 1.33
N VAL A 87 12.47 19.40 0.69
CA VAL A 87 12.80 20.02 -0.60
C VAL A 87 12.73 18.98 -1.71
N LEU A 88 12.09 19.34 -2.82
CA LEU A 88 12.08 18.55 -4.04
C LEU A 88 13.11 19.05 -5.03
N THR A 89 14.30 18.43 -5.07
CA THR A 89 15.39 18.80 -6.01
C THR A 89 14.97 18.66 -7.47
N SER A 90 14.10 17.71 -7.79
CA SER A 90 13.52 17.52 -9.12
C SER A 90 12.54 18.61 -9.54
N LYS A 91 12.20 19.56 -8.66
CA LYS A 91 11.32 20.70 -8.86
C LYS A 91 12.03 22.01 -8.47
N GLU A 92 13.24 22.22 -9.00
CA GLU A 92 14.02 23.46 -8.78
C GLU A 92 14.22 23.80 -7.30
N ASN A 93 14.36 22.79 -6.45
CA ASN A 93 14.42 22.88 -4.99
C ASN A 93 13.16 23.47 -4.32
N ALA A 94 12.00 23.24 -4.91
CA ALA A 94 10.72 23.66 -4.34
C ALA A 94 10.50 23.08 -2.94
N VAL A 95 9.97 23.91 -2.05
CA VAL A 95 9.66 23.53 -0.67
C VAL A 95 8.25 22.96 -0.59
N VAL A 96 8.12 21.82 0.07
CA VAL A 96 6.83 21.21 0.42
C VAL A 96 6.68 21.24 1.94
N ASN A 97 5.61 21.84 2.42
CA ASN A 97 5.28 21.96 3.83
C ASN A 97 4.33 20.85 4.24
N ILE A 98 4.53 20.30 5.45
CA ILE A 98 3.61 19.34 6.07
C ILE A 98 2.76 20.12 7.06
N VAL A 99 1.50 20.37 6.71
CA VAL A 99 0.59 21.20 7.52
C VAL A 99 -0.11 20.42 8.63
N LYS A 100 -0.23 19.08 8.46
CA LYS A 100 -0.87 18.22 9.45
C LYS A 100 -0.28 16.80 9.35
N LYS A 101 -0.16 16.14 10.50
CA LYS A 101 0.20 14.71 10.60
C LYS A 101 -0.86 13.96 11.39
N GLU A 102 -1.21 12.76 10.93
CA GLU A 102 -2.05 11.80 11.65
C GLU A 102 -1.31 10.47 11.72
N THR A 103 -1.22 9.89 12.92
CA THR A 103 -0.52 8.62 13.16
C THR A 103 -1.51 7.55 13.58
N PHE A 104 -1.34 6.36 13.02
CA PHE A 104 -2.10 5.17 13.36
C PHE A 104 -1.13 4.03 13.62
N GLU A 105 -1.26 3.38 14.76
CA GLU A 105 -0.38 2.30 15.19
C GLU A 105 -1.23 1.15 15.71
N ILE A 106 -0.98 -0.06 15.23
CA ILE A 106 -1.68 -1.26 15.68
C ILE A 106 -0.71 -2.44 15.74
N PRO A 107 -0.65 -3.18 16.84
CA PRO A 107 0.03 -4.47 16.88
C PRO A 107 -0.55 -5.44 15.83
N VAL A 108 0.31 -6.22 15.19
CA VAL A 108 -0.11 -7.23 14.19
C VAL A 108 -1.16 -8.17 14.77
N GLU A 109 -0.96 -8.61 16.01
CA GLU A 109 -1.85 -9.53 16.73
C GLU A 109 -3.26 -8.94 16.90
N ASN A 110 -3.36 -7.62 17.08
CA ASN A 110 -4.65 -6.94 17.22
C ASN A 110 -5.40 -6.89 15.89
N LEU A 111 -4.70 -6.66 14.77
CA LEU A 111 -5.30 -6.73 13.44
C LEU A 111 -5.81 -8.15 13.15
N LEU A 112 -5.01 -9.18 13.45
CA LEU A 112 -5.41 -10.57 13.28
C LEU A 112 -6.64 -10.91 14.12
N LYS A 113 -6.60 -10.61 15.43
CA LYS A 113 -7.73 -10.84 16.34
C LYS A 113 -9.00 -10.13 15.88
N ALA A 114 -8.91 -8.87 15.48
CA ALA A 114 -10.05 -8.11 14.99
C ALA A 114 -10.65 -8.79 13.74
N THR A 115 -9.82 -9.14 12.76
CA THR A 115 -10.31 -9.71 11.50
C THR A 115 -10.88 -11.11 11.67
N PHE A 116 -10.30 -11.95 12.54
CA PHE A 116 -10.81 -13.31 12.79
C PHE A 116 -12.06 -13.33 13.69
N ASN A 117 -12.27 -12.31 14.52
CA ASN A 117 -13.46 -12.17 15.36
C ASN A 117 -14.62 -11.45 14.63
N ASP A 118 -14.36 -10.81 13.49
CA ASP A 118 -15.40 -10.19 12.69
C ASP A 118 -16.33 -11.25 12.09
N GLU A 119 -17.59 -10.87 11.88
CA GLU A 119 -18.48 -11.69 11.09
C GLU A 119 -17.93 -11.86 9.66
N PRO A 120 -17.89 -13.13 9.15
CA PRO A 120 -17.29 -13.40 7.86
C PRO A 120 -18.16 -12.84 6.72
N SER A 121 -17.67 -11.80 6.07
CA SER A 121 -18.33 -11.30 4.86
C SER A 121 -17.98 -12.15 3.65
N SER A 122 -19.00 -12.55 2.89
CA SER A 122 -18.81 -13.23 1.60
C SER A 122 -18.45 -12.28 0.46
N VAL A 123 -18.57 -10.98 0.66
CA VAL A 123 -18.23 -9.96 -0.35
C VAL A 123 -17.25 -8.97 0.26
N LEU A 124 -16.14 -8.77 -0.43
CA LEU A 124 -15.16 -7.73 -0.11
C LEU A 124 -15.13 -6.73 -1.25
N LYS A 125 -15.32 -5.45 -0.93
CA LYS A 125 -15.17 -4.35 -1.89
C LYS A 125 -13.81 -3.69 -1.68
N ILE A 126 -12.93 -3.83 -2.67
CA ILE A 126 -11.55 -3.35 -2.63
C ILE A 126 -11.40 -2.17 -3.56
N SER A 127 -10.94 -1.04 -3.03
CA SER A 127 -10.57 0.14 -3.79
C SER A 127 -9.06 0.14 -4.03
N PHE A 128 -8.65 0.44 -5.26
CA PHE A 128 -7.26 0.73 -5.65
C PHE A 128 -7.12 2.24 -5.74
N ASP A 129 -6.59 2.83 -4.69
CA ASP A 129 -6.56 4.28 -4.49
C ASP A 129 -5.43 4.94 -5.31
N THR A 130 -4.35 4.20 -5.59
CA THR A 130 -3.29 4.59 -6.54
C THR A 130 -3.12 3.53 -7.63
N PRO A 131 -2.48 3.88 -8.78
CA PRO A 131 -2.34 2.93 -9.89
C PRO A 131 -1.72 1.61 -9.44
N ALA A 132 -2.42 0.51 -9.68
CA ALA A 132 -1.95 -0.85 -9.40
C ALA A 132 -1.59 -1.56 -10.72
N ALA A 133 -0.53 -2.35 -10.70
CA ALA A 133 -0.14 -3.26 -11.76
C ALA A 133 0.60 -4.46 -11.16
N PHE A 134 0.60 -5.57 -11.86
CA PHE A 134 1.36 -6.75 -11.47
C PHE A 134 2.42 -7.05 -12.55
N LYS A 135 3.34 -7.94 -12.24
CA LYS A 135 4.31 -8.45 -13.20
C LYS A 135 4.19 -9.96 -13.27
N SER A 136 3.94 -10.48 -14.46
CA SER A 136 3.89 -11.92 -14.74
C SER A 136 4.63 -12.19 -16.04
N ARG A 137 5.52 -13.20 -16.06
CA ARG A 137 6.30 -13.61 -17.24
C ARG A 137 6.99 -12.43 -17.96
N ASN A 138 7.55 -11.49 -17.18
CA ASN A 138 8.16 -10.22 -17.62
C ASN A 138 7.24 -9.16 -18.22
N ASP A 139 5.94 -9.41 -18.33
CA ASP A 139 4.94 -8.43 -18.80
C ASP A 139 4.16 -7.79 -17.65
N TYR A 140 3.66 -6.59 -17.89
CA TYR A 140 2.76 -5.92 -16.95
C TYR A 140 1.33 -6.40 -17.12
N VAL A 141 0.74 -6.87 -16.02
CA VAL A 141 -0.69 -7.20 -15.93
C VAL A 141 -1.41 -5.98 -15.34
N ILE A 142 -2.27 -5.38 -16.14
CA ILE A 142 -2.96 -4.12 -15.85
C ILE A 142 -4.45 -4.29 -15.55
N VAL A 143 -4.84 -5.49 -15.20
CA VAL A 143 -6.17 -5.85 -14.71
C VAL A 143 -6.01 -6.65 -13.41
N PRO A 144 -6.98 -6.59 -12.47
CA PRO A 144 -6.90 -7.40 -11.25
C PRO A 144 -7.00 -8.90 -11.60
N ASP A 145 -5.95 -9.62 -11.38
CA ASP A 145 -5.88 -11.08 -11.41
C ASP A 145 -5.85 -11.57 -9.96
N LEU A 146 -6.86 -12.35 -9.56
CA LEU A 146 -7.00 -12.77 -8.15
C LEU A 146 -5.85 -13.65 -7.67
N HIS A 147 -5.27 -14.48 -8.55
CA HIS A 147 -4.09 -15.26 -8.21
C HIS A 147 -2.91 -14.34 -7.88
N LEU A 148 -2.61 -13.35 -8.74
CA LEU A 148 -1.52 -12.40 -8.52
C LEU A 148 -1.79 -11.50 -7.29
N VAL A 149 -3.05 -11.11 -7.07
CA VAL A 149 -3.44 -10.32 -5.90
C VAL A 149 -3.19 -11.08 -4.62
N PHE A 150 -3.74 -12.29 -4.47
CA PHE A 150 -3.56 -13.08 -3.25
C PHE A 150 -2.11 -13.50 -3.06
N GLN A 151 -1.43 -13.96 -4.11
CA GLN A 151 -0.03 -14.35 -4.04
C GLN A 151 0.87 -13.24 -3.50
N ILE A 152 0.73 -12.00 -4.03
CA ILE A 152 1.58 -10.89 -3.58
C ILE A 152 1.23 -10.44 -2.16
N LEU A 153 -0.05 -10.46 -1.79
CA LEU A 153 -0.48 -10.12 -0.43
C LEU A 153 0.04 -11.13 0.59
N MET A 154 -0.05 -12.43 0.29
CA MET A 154 0.49 -13.51 1.14
C MET A 154 2.01 -13.35 1.29
N LYS A 155 2.77 -13.20 0.19
CA LYS A 155 4.23 -13.00 0.22
C LYS A 155 4.63 -11.77 1.05
N LYS A 156 3.88 -10.67 0.90
CA LYS A 156 4.15 -9.44 1.67
C LYS A 156 3.82 -9.62 3.15
N ALA A 157 2.73 -10.29 3.49
CA ALA A 157 2.37 -10.58 4.88
C ALA A 157 3.43 -11.47 5.55
N THR A 158 3.87 -12.55 4.88
CA THR A 158 4.98 -13.40 5.35
C THR A 158 6.24 -12.59 5.61
N ALA A 159 6.70 -11.82 4.61
CA ALA A 159 7.93 -11.03 4.74
C ALA A 159 7.86 -9.98 5.87
N ALA A 160 6.68 -9.41 6.08
CA ALA A 160 6.48 -8.35 7.05
C ALA A 160 6.30 -8.84 8.50
N THR A 161 5.81 -10.07 8.67
CA THR A 161 5.57 -10.67 9.99
C THR A 161 6.67 -11.66 10.38
N SER A 162 7.52 -12.09 9.45
CA SER A 162 8.46 -13.21 9.59
C SER A 162 7.74 -14.49 10.00
N ASP A 163 6.49 -14.66 9.55
CA ASP A 163 5.64 -15.81 9.83
C ASP A 163 5.32 -16.53 8.51
N ASP A 164 5.95 -17.65 8.27
CA ASP A 164 5.84 -18.44 7.04
C ASP A 164 4.43 -19.04 6.86
N SER A 165 3.59 -19.02 7.89
CA SER A 165 2.20 -19.53 7.81
C SER A 165 1.28 -18.70 6.91
N PHE A 166 1.67 -17.47 6.54
CA PHE A 166 0.88 -16.65 5.61
C PHE A 166 0.97 -17.08 4.16
N PHE A 167 1.96 -17.89 3.77
CA PHE A 167 2.10 -18.32 2.39
C PHE A 167 2.25 -19.83 2.29
N ASP A 168 1.26 -20.47 1.69
CA ASP A 168 1.36 -21.82 1.14
C ASP A 168 0.51 -21.92 -0.15
N GLU A 169 0.92 -22.79 -1.06
CA GLU A 169 0.29 -22.91 -2.38
C GLU A 169 -1.14 -23.49 -2.29
N GLU A 170 -1.43 -24.38 -1.36
CA GLU A 170 -2.78 -24.97 -1.20
C GLU A 170 -3.79 -23.91 -0.76
N THR A 171 -3.39 -23.06 0.18
CA THR A 171 -4.23 -21.92 0.62
C THR A 171 -4.41 -20.90 -0.49
N LEU A 172 -3.35 -20.61 -1.28
CA LEU A 172 -3.47 -19.73 -2.45
C LEU A 172 -4.46 -20.29 -3.46
N ASP A 173 -4.35 -21.57 -3.81
CA ASP A 173 -5.26 -22.24 -4.73
C ASP A 173 -6.70 -22.24 -4.19
N ALA A 174 -6.89 -22.52 -2.90
CA ALA A 174 -8.20 -22.47 -2.26
C ALA A 174 -8.82 -21.07 -2.33
N LEU A 175 -8.05 -20.01 -2.07
CA LEU A 175 -8.51 -18.63 -2.22
C LEU A 175 -8.94 -18.32 -3.66
N VAL A 176 -8.12 -18.69 -4.64
CA VAL A 176 -8.38 -18.42 -6.07
C VAL A 176 -9.61 -19.18 -6.56
N GLN A 177 -9.72 -20.47 -6.27
CA GLN A 177 -10.83 -21.33 -6.71
C GLN A 177 -12.17 -20.93 -6.08
N ASN A 178 -12.15 -20.38 -4.87
CA ASN A 178 -13.35 -19.98 -4.14
C ASN A 178 -13.68 -18.48 -4.26
N SER A 179 -12.89 -17.72 -5.02
CA SER A 179 -13.09 -16.29 -5.20
C SER A 179 -13.43 -15.92 -6.64
N LYS A 180 -14.30 -14.94 -6.82
CA LYS A 180 -14.57 -14.36 -8.14
C LYS A 180 -14.89 -12.88 -8.04
N ILE A 181 -14.45 -12.11 -9.03
CA ILE A 181 -14.86 -10.71 -9.19
C ILE A 181 -16.32 -10.71 -9.68
N ILE A 182 -17.22 -10.09 -8.91
CA ILE A 182 -18.64 -10.00 -9.22
C ILE A 182 -19.06 -8.61 -9.72
N SER A 183 -18.25 -7.60 -9.46
CA SER A 183 -18.49 -6.23 -9.91
C SER A 183 -17.17 -5.47 -9.96
N TYR A 184 -17.06 -4.50 -10.85
CA TYR A 184 -15.91 -3.60 -10.91
C TYR A 184 -16.28 -2.26 -11.52
N ASN A 185 -15.51 -1.24 -11.14
CA ASN A 185 -15.41 0.04 -11.83
C ASN A 185 -13.93 0.43 -11.87
N LEU A 186 -13.28 0.12 -12.96
CA LEU A 186 -11.84 0.29 -13.12
C LEU A 186 -11.54 1.22 -14.30
N ARG A 187 -10.47 1.98 -14.17
CA ARG A 187 -9.93 2.81 -15.25
C ARG A 187 -8.43 2.63 -15.36
N THR A 188 -7.93 2.63 -16.57
CA THR A 188 -6.49 2.62 -16.86
C THR A 188 -5.88 3.98 -16.56
N VAL A 189 -4.75 3.98 -15.84
CA VAL A 189 -4.03 5.20 -15.46
C VAL A 189 -2.54 4.99 -15.66
N LYS A 190 -1.82 6.05 -16.04
CA LYS A 190 -0.35 6.02 -16.12
C LYS A 190 0.27 6.58 -14.85
N PHE A 191 1.21 5.84 -14.28
CA PHE A 191 2.06 6.27 -13.18
C PHE A 191 3.40 6.75 -13.72
N SER A 192 3.83 7.94 -13.31
CA SER A 192 5.10 8.52 -13.75
C SER A 192 6.22 8.07 -12.80
N LEU A 193 7.29 7.49 -13.34
CA LEU A 193 8.47 7.04 -12.61
C LEU A 193 9.72 7.42 -13.41
N GLU A 194 10.47 8.42 -12.95
CA GLU A 194 11.79 8.80 -13.51
C GLU A 194 11.82 8.87 -15.05
N GLY A 195 10.90 9.64 -15.63
CA GLY A 195 10.80 9.80 -17.08
C GLY A 195 10.12 8.63 -17.83
N ARG A 196 9.82 7.53 -17.13
CA ARG A 196 9.06 6.40 -17.69
C ARG A 196 7.61 6.45 -17.20
N ARG A 197 6.73 5.80 -17.95
CA ARG A 197 5.30 5.67 -17.57
C ARG A 197 4.94 4.21 -17.44
N ILE A 198 4.47 3.83 -16.25
CA ILE A 198 3.93 2.48 -15.98
C ILE A 198 2.42 2.58 -16.11
N THR A 199 1.83 1.76 -16.97
CA THR A 199 0.38 1.64 -17.06
C THR A 199 -0.11 0.76 -15.91
N GLY A 200 -1.17 1.19 -15.25
CA GLY A 200 -1.85 0.45 -14.19
C GLY A 200 -3.35 0.77 -14.20
N PHE A 201 -4.05 0.30 -13.23
CA PHE A 201 -5.48 0.55 -13.03
C PHE A 201 -5.76 1.16 -11.66
N THR A 202 -6.84 1.94 -11.56
CA THR A 202 -7.43 2.45 -10.32
C THR A 202 -8.94 2.21 -10.35
N GLY A 203 -9.58 2.37 -9.20
CA GLY A 203 -11.02 2.14 -9.05
C GLY A 203 -11.30 1.04 -8.06
N TYR A 204 -12.39 0.29 -8.22
CA TYR A 204 -12.74 -0.76 -7.28
C TYR A 204 -13.19 -2.05 -7.96
N ILE A 205 -13.06 -3.15 -7.20
CA ILE A 205 -13.64 -4.45 -7.49
C ILE A 205 -14.44 -4.94 -6.29
N SER A 206 -15.49 -5.71 -6.52
CA SER A 206 -16.14 -6.50 -5.49
C SER A 206 -15.82 -7.97 -5.72
N ILE A 207 -15.28 -8.62 -4.69
CA ILE A 207 -14.87 -10.03 -4.74
C ILE A 207 -15.85 -10.83 -3.90
N TYR A 208 -16.50 -11.81 -4.51
CA TYR A 208 -17.29 -12.81 -3.78
C TYR A 208 -16.39 -13.97 -3.41
N ILE A 209 -16.43 -14.39 -2.14
CA ILE A 209 -15.64 -15.50 -1.59
C ILE A 209 -16.58 -16.55 -1.06
N LYS A 210 -16.56 -17.73 -1.67
CA LYS A 210 -17.30 -18.91 -1.24
C LYS A 210 -16.48 -19.71 -0.23
N GLY A 211 -17.14 -20.50 0.62
CA GLY A 211 -16.45 -21.44 1.52
C GLY A 211 -16.57 -21.09 3.00
N PRO A 212 -15.75 -21.71 3.84
CA PRO A 212 -15.84 -21.57 5.29
C PRO A 212 -15.44 -20.16 5.76
N SER A 213 -15.91 -19.79 6.96
CA SER A 213 -15.61 -18.51 7.59
C SER A 213 -14.11 -18.23 7.68
N LEU A 214 -13.33 -19.27 7.97
CA LEU A 214 -11.87 -19.15 8.05
C LEU A 214 -11.24 -18.62 6.74
N LEU A 215 -11.65 -19.14 5.58
CA LEU A 215 -11.15 -18.71 4.28
C LEU A 215 -11.53 -17.26 3.97
N LYS A 216 -12.77 -16.87 4.32
CA LYS A 216 -13.26 -15.49 4.13
C LYS A 216 -12.50 -14.50 5.01
N ASN A 217 -12.31 -14.85 6.29
CA ASN A 217 -11.57 -14.03 7.23
C ASN A 217 -10.09 -13.94 6.86
N PHE A 218 -9.50 -15.03 6.37
CA PHE A 218 -8.12 -15.01 5.88
C PHE A 218 -7.96 -14.07 4.67
N ALA A 219 -8.87 -14.15 3.69
CA ALA A 219 -8.87 -13.21 2.56
C ALA A 219 -9.00 -11.74 3.03
N LYS A 220 -9.92 -11.46 3.97
CA LYS A 220 -10.08 -10.13 4.55
C LYS A 220 -8.81 -9.68 5.26
N THR A 221 -8.15 -10.57 6.02
CA THR A 221 -6.86 -10.31 6.69
C THR A 221 -5.78 -9.91 5.69
N LEU A 222 -5.65 -10.63 4.57
CA LEU A 222 -4.68 -10.30 3.52
C LEU A 222 -4.91 -8.89 2.94
N PHE A 223 -6.16 -8.52 2.67
CA PHE A 223 -6.46 -7.16 2.20
C PHE A 223 -6.22 -6.10 3.29
N ARG A 224 -6.46 -6.41 4.57
CA ARG A 224 -6.09 -5.52 5.69
C ARG A 224 -4.57 -5.31 5.77
N PHE A 225 -3.76 -6.35 5.57
CA PHE A 225 -2.31 -6.17 5.41
C PHE A 225 -1.98 -5.33 4.16
N GLY A 226 -2.71 -5.55 3.08
CA GLY A 226 -2.57 -4.77 1.85
C GLY A 226 -2.79 -3.26 2.04
N GLU A 227 -3.62 -2.85 2.98
CA GLU A 227 -3.81 -1.43 3.33
C GLU A 227 -2.54 -0.78 3.91
N TYR A 228 -1.56 -1.58 4.39
CA TYR A 228 -0.25 -1.13 4.89
C TYR A 228 0.87 -1.38 3.88
N LEU A 229 0.83 -2.49 3.16
CA LEU A 229 1.92 -2.93 2.29
C LEU A 229 1.67 -2.61 0.80
N GLY A 230 0.44 -2.19 0.48
CA GLY A 230 0.00 -2.06 -0.92
C GLY A 230 -0.04 -3.40 -1.66
N VAL A 231 -0.51 -3.39 -2.89
CA VAL A 231 -0.61 -4.57 -3.76
C VAL A 231 0.14 -4.36 -5.08
N GLY A 232 0.61 -5.43 -5.68
CA GLY A 232 1.33 -5.36 -6.95
C GLY A 232 2.73 -4.78 -6.82
N ILE A 233 3.22 -4.22 -7.93
CA ILE A 233 4.58 -3.67 -8.04
C ILE A 233 4.68 -2.24 -7.49
N LYS A 234 5.89 -1.83 -7.11
CA LYS A 234 6.25 -0.44 -6.79
C LYS A 234 5.44 0.21 -5.66
N ALA A 235 4.96 -0.59 -4.69
CA ALA A 235 4.19 -0.06 -3.56
C ALA A 235 4.99 0.93 -2.69
N SER A 236 6.29 0.71 -2.52
CA SER A 236 7.20 1.65 -1.84
C SER A 236 7.47 2.94 -2.62
N ILE A 237 7.03 3.03 -3.89
CA ILE A 237 7.24 4.20 -4.77
C ILE A 237 5.91 4.94 -5.05
N GLY A 238 4.78 4.44 -4.54
CA GLY A 238 3.50 5.14 -4.64
C GLY A 238 2.42 4.44 -5.47
N MET A 239 2.68 3.22 -5.97
CA MET A 239 1.69 2.39 -6.67
C MET A 239 0.98 1.43 -5.71
N GLY A 240 -0.20 0.96 -6.10
CA GLY A 240 -0.88 -0.17 -5.48
C GLY A 240 -1.42 0.07 -4.08
N ALA A 241 -1.61 1.30 -3.66
CA ALA A 241 -2.33 1.57 -2.42
C ALA A 241 -3.79 1.11 -2.58
N LEU A 242 -4.28 0.42 -1.57
CA LEU A 242 -5.64 -0.10 -1.55
C LEU A 242 -6.34 0.17 -0.21
N SER A 243 -7.66 0.09 -0.24
CA SER A 243 -8.49 0.12 0.96
C SER A 243 -9.70 -0.82 0.81
N ILE A 244 -10.12 -1.42 1.93
CA ILE A 244 -11.39 -2.13 2.00
C ILE A 244 -12.47 -1.08 2.20
N LYS A 245 -13.47 -1.06 1.32
CA LYS A 245 -14.68 -0.24 1.50
C LYS A 245 -15.68 -1.05 2.30
N GLU A 246 -16.05 -0.55 3.46
CA GLU A 246 -17.19 -1.08 4.20
C GLU A 246 -18.45 -0.59 3.52
N ASP A 247 -19.47 -1.45 3.37
CA ASP A 247 -20.75 -1.00 2.88
C ASP A 247 -21.32 0.01 3.87
N GLU A 248 -21.64 1.21 3.39
CA GLU A 248 -22.41 2.17 4.17
C GLU A 248 -23.75 1.49 4.52
N LYS A 249 -23.94 1.21 5.80
CA LYS A 249 -25.19 0.65 6.32
C LYS A 249 -26.31 1.69 6.25
#